data_76a20a525e081c4d16ed16bbd2ca2350
#
_entry.id   76a20a525e081c4d16ed16bbd2ca2350
#
_cell.length_a   1.000
_cell.length_b   1.000
_cell.length_c   1.000
_cell.angle_alpha   90.00
_cell.angle_beta   90.00
_cell.angle_gamma   90.00
#
_symmetry.space_group_name_H-M   'P 1'
#
loop_
_entity.id
_entity.type
_entity.pdbx_description
1 polymer ?
#
loop_
_entity_poly.entity_id
_entity_poly.type
_entity_poly.pdbx_seq_one_letter_code
_entity_poly.pdbx_strand_id
1 'polypeptide(L)'
;MDVVPSPDGYSAPARVPAPSASSAAASAPGTGAGTKGVPLKAVDKDTTAGILFGIGAYGLWGLLPLYFFVLMPAGAVEIVANRVVWSLLFCALLITVTRSWGALARALRDRSVFGTLAVAALLIAVNWLTYTYGVTTGQAVEASLGYFINPLVSVLLGVFVLKEKLRPLQWAAVAIGFIAVGVLTYSYGKLPWIALTLAFSFGLYGFVKKRVGPKVDAVTSLSVETVVLVPFAAATMIYLAAAGTATLTTQGPGHFWLLLSSGVITAVPLVFFGAAARRLPMTTIGLLQYAAPLLQFVLALLVFKEAMTADRWIGFGVVWVALLVLTVDMLRTARKTSVARRRGKASVKSP
;
A
#
# COMPACT_ATOMS: atom_id res chain seq x y z
N MET A 1 -39.19 -62.04 7.51
CA MET A 1 -39.47 -61.94 8.95
C MET A 1 -38.61 -60.83 9.44
N ASP A 2 -39.15 -59.59 9.34
CA ASP A 2 -39.88 -58.88 10.42
C ASP A 2 -38.85 -58.42 11.45
N VAL A 3 -38.73 -57.15 11.78
CA VAL A 3 -39.68 -56.14 12.19
C VAL A 3 -39.01 -54.77 12.12
N VAL A 4 -39.71 -53.81 11.54
CA VAL A 4 -39.49 -52.36 11.67
C VAL A 4 -40.08 -51.92 13.01
N PRO A 5 -39.52 -50.95 13.71
CA PRO A 5 -40.33 -50.03 14.49
C PRO A 5 -40.18 -48.58 14.04
N SER A 6 -41.35 -47.93 14.04
CA SER A 6 -41.75 -46.59 13.67
C SER A 6 -41.36 -45.52 14.70
N PRO A 7 -41.50 -44.25 14.34
CA PRO A 7 -40.93 -43.09 15.04
C PRO A 7 -41.93 -42.51 16.03
N ASP A 8 -41.47 -41.84 17.08
CA ASP A 8 -42.19 -40.77 17.77
C ASP A 8 -41.31 -40.14 18.85
N GLY A 9 -41.17 -38.85 18.82
CA GLY A 9 -40.42 -38.10 19.85
C GLY A 9 -40.30 -36.61 19.56
N TYR A 10 -41.38 -35.96 19.11
CA TYR A 10 -41.43 -34.50 19.05
C TYR A 10 -41.72 -33.93 20.44
N SER A 11 -40.73 -33.27 21.04
CA SER A 11 -40.92 -32.42 22.23
C SER A 11 -41.08 -30.98 21.79
N ALA A 12 -42.21 -30.36 22.11
CA ALA A 12 -42.57 -28.98 21.82
C ALA A 12 -41.74 -27.98 22.64
N PRO A 13 -41.39 -26.80 22.09
CA PRO A 13 -40.70 -25.74 22.86
C PRO A 13 -41.68 -24.97 23.76
N ALA A 14 -41.19 -24.61 24.95
CA ALA A 14 -41.88 -23.87 25.99
C ALA A 14 -42.33 -22.46 25.55
N ARG A 15 -43.54 -22.09 25.97
CA ARG A 15 -44.15 -20.77 25.78
C ARG A 15 -43.44 -19.73 26.65
N VAL A 16 -43.05 -18.60 25.99
CA VAL A 16 -42.61 -17.36 26.65
C VAL A 16 -43.86 -16.51 26.97
N PRO A 17 -44.00 -15.94 28.18
CA PRO A 17 -45.15 -15.08 28.53
C PRO A 17 -45.03 -13.67 27.96
N ALA A 18 -46.17 -13.08 27.56
CA ALA A 18 -46.30 -11.73 27.03
C ALA A 18 -46.17 -10.66 28.14
N PRO A 19 -45.62 -9.49 27.88
CA PRO A 19 -45.61 -8.35 28.78
C PRO A 19 -46.93 -7.58 28.71
N SER A 20 -47.44 -7.22 29.90
CA SER A 20 -48.66 -6.47 30.20
C SER A 20 -48.60 -5.00 29.69
N ALA A 21 -49.74 -4.55 29.19
CA ALA A 21 -49.99 -3.15 28.82
C ALA A 21 -50.18 -2.27 30.08
N SER A 22 -49.60 -1.09 30.08
CA SER A 22 -50.00 0.00 30.98
C SER A 22 -49.86 1.35 30.30
N SER A 23 -51.03 1.95 30.12
CA SER A 23 -51.42 3.35 30.27
C SER A 23 -50.76 4.43 29.41
N ALA A 24 -51.63 4.97 28.54
CA ALA A 24 -51.49 6.20 27.80
C ALA A 24 -51.57 7.45 28.71
N ALA A 25 -50.79 8.47 28.46
CA ALA A 25 -51.11 9.85 28.75
C ALA A 25 -50.69 10.71 27.56
N ALA A 26 -51.69 11.35 26.95
CA ALA A 26 -51.56 12.31 25.87
C ALA A 26 -51.05 13.66 26.38
N SER A 27 -50.18 14.34 25.65
CA SER A 27 -50.03 15.78 25.72
C SER A 27 -49.60 16.33 24.35
N ALA A 28 -50.27 17.40 23.95
CA ALA A 28 -50.41 18.04 22.66
C ALA A 28 -49.13 18.75 22.10
N PRO A 29 -49.16 19.23 20.80
CA PRO A 29 -47.98 19.54 20.04
C PRO A 29 -47.44 20.96 20.26
N GLY A 30 -46.14 21.07 20.55
CA GLY A 30 -45.40 22.32 20.51
C GLY A 30 -44.76 22.54 19.14
N THR A 31 -45.25 23.54 18.41
CA THR A 31 -44.67 24.11 17.21
C THR A 31 -43.34 24.77 17.51
N GLY A 32 -42.27 24.23 17.01
CA GLY A 32 -40.93 24.82 17.03
C GLY A 32 -40.10 24.26 15.91
N ALA A 33 -40.23 24.81 14.69
CA ALA A 33 -39.38 24.52 13.56
C ALA A 33 -37.98 25.12 13.77
N GLY A 34 -37.16 24.45 14.57
CA GLY A 34 -35.74 24.68 14.64
C GLY A 34 -35.04 23.80 13.59
N THR A 35 -34.50 24.40 12.54
CA THR A 35 -33.57 23.75 11.63
C THR A 35 -32.38 23.20 12.43
N LYS A 36 -32.48 21.95 12.84
CA LYS A 36 -31.35 21.22 13.42
C LYS A 36 -30.31 21.07 12.30
N GLY A 37 -29.31 21.96 12.31
CA GLY A 37 -28.10 21.80 11.53
C GLY A 37 -27.58 20.37 11.75
N VAL A 38 -27.34 19.65 10.65
CA VAL A 38 -26.74 18.33 10.70
C VAL A 38 -25.40 18.47 11.42
N PRO A 39 -25.20 17.89 12.61
CA PRO A 39 -23.94 18.02 13.31
C PRO A 39 -22.85 17.44 12.41
N LEU A 40 -21.90 18.27 12.02
CA LEU A 40 -20.63 17.82 11.43
C LEU A 40 -20.10 16.74 12.39
N LYS A 41 -20.10 15.51 11.94
CA LYS A 41 -19.65 14.37 12.71
C LYS A 41 -18.23 14.67 13.17
N ALA A 42 -18.01 14.86 14.46
CA ALA A 42 -16.69 15.05 15.02
C ALA A 42 -15.81 13.93 14.46
N VAL A 43 -14.69 14.30 13.83
CA VAL A 43 -13.76 13.32 13.26
C VAL A 43 -13.29 12.48 14.44
N ASP A 44 -13.56 11.18 14.38
CA ASP A 44 -13.20 10.25 15.45
C ASP A 44 -11.68 10.31 15.65
N LYS A 45 -11.21 10.41 16.91
CA LYS A 45 -9.79 10.51 17.26
C LYS A 45 -8.97 9.39 16.61
N ASP A 46 -9.57 8.21 16.43
CA ASP A 46 -8.91 7.07 15.77
C ASP A 46 -8.73 7.30 14.26
N THR A 47 -9.71 7.91 13.59
CA THR A 47 -9.60 8.31 12.18
C THR A 47 -8.53 9.40 11.99
N THR A 48 -8.46 10.39 12.87
CA THR A 48 -7.44 11.44 12.83
C THR A 48 -6.04 10.85 12.99
N ALA A 49 -5.85 9.97 13.98
CA ALA A 49 -4.58 9.25 14.17
C ALA A 49 -4.21 8.42 12.93
N GLY A 50 -5.19 7.74 12.32
CA GLY A 50 -4.99 7.01 11.07
C GLY A 50 -4.49 7.89 9.93
N ILE A 51 -5.06 9.08 9.76
CA ILE A 51 -4.63 10.05 8.74
C ILE A 51 -3.20 10.54 9.02
N LEU A 52 -2.87 10.87 10.26
CA LEU A 52 -1.53 11.31 10.64
C LEU A 52 -0.48 10.23 10.37
N PHE A 53 -0.76 8.97 10.73
CA PHE A 53 0.10 7.84 10.39
C PHE A 53 0.25 7.66 8.87
N GLY A 54 -0.83 7.82 8.11
CA GLY A 54 -0.80 7.75 6.65
C GLY A 54 0.05 8.86 6.02
N ILE A 55 -0.14 10.09 6.45
CA ILE A 55 0.69 11.23 6.01
C ILE A 55 2.16 11.00 6.39
N GLY A 56 2.44 10.53 7.61
CA GLY A 56 3.79 10.21 8.04
C GLY A 56 4.43 9.12 7.17
N ALA A 57 3.72 8.04 6.87
CA ALA A 57 4.22 6.95 6.02
C ALA A 57 4.55 7.44 4.60
N TYR A 58 3.57 8.06 3.93
CA TYR A 58 3.74 8.50 2.54
C TYR A 58 4.64 9.73 2.43
N GLY A 59 4.69 10.59 3.45
CA GLY A 59 5.65 11.68 3.54
C GLY A 59 7.09 11.18 3.62
N LEU A 60 7.36 10.21 4.50
CA LEU A 60 8.69 9.59 4.60
C LEU A 60 9.09 8.89 3.31
N TRP A 61 8.19 8.13 2.67
CA TRP A 61 8.45 7.54 1.35
C TRP A 61 8.66 8.60 0.27
N GLY A 62 7.94 9.72 0.35
CA GLY A 62 8.12 10.84 -0.57
C GLY A 62 9.48 11.54 -0.42
N LEU A 63 10.05 11.53 0.79
CA LEU A 63 11.36 12.11 1.09
C LEU A 63 12.54 11.16 0.81
N LEU A 64 12.31 9.90 0.48
CA LEU A 64 13.39 8.93 0.19
C LEU A 64 14.41 9.41 -0.85
N PRO A 65 14.04 10.15 -1.92
CA PRO A 65 15.03 10.66 -2.86
C PRO A 65 16.10 11.54 -2.20
N LEU A 66 15.72 12.39 -1.24
CA LEU A 66 16.68 13.21 -0.49
C LEU A 66 17.65 12.34 0.30
N TYR A 67 17.13 11.30 0.95
CA TYR A 67 17.97 10.38 1.69
C TYR A 67 18.97 9.66 0.78
N PHE A 68 18.54 9.17 -0.40
CA PHE A 68 19.45 8.53 -1.35
C PHE A 68 20.48 9.49 -1.92
N PHE A 69 20.12 10.75 -2.10
CA PHE A 69 21.05 11.79 -2.54
C PHE A 69 22.15 12.02 -1.48
N VAL A 70 21.80 12.05 -0.20
CA VAL A 70 22.79 12.21 0.90
C VAL A 70 23.69 10.97 1.03
N LEU A 71 23.24 9.80 0.59
CA LEU A 71 24.05 8.57 0.58
C LEU A 71 25.07 8.50 -0.56
N MET A 72 25.08 9.47 -1.49
CA MET A 72 26.13 9.48 -2.51
C MET A 72 27.52 9.65 -1.86
N PRO A 73 28.56 8.93 -2.35
CA PRO A 73 28.65 8.23 -3.63
C PRO A 73 28.20 6.76 -3.64
N ALA A 74 27.49 6.26 -2.61
CA ALA A 74 26.99 4.88 -2.62
C ALA A 74 26.11 4.62 -3.83
N GLY A 75 26.40 3.56 -4.59
CA GLY A 75 25.59 3.15 -5.72
C GLY A 75 24.26 2.51 -5.31
N ALA A 76 23.31 2.42 -6.24
CA ALA A 76 21.99 1.86 -5.99
C ALA A 76 22.02 0.44 -5.36
N VAL A 77 22.93 -0.40 -5.86
CA VAL A 77 23.09 -1.78 -5.38
C VAL A 77 23.56 -1.82 -3.93
N GLU A 78 24.54 -0.98 -3.57
CA GLU A 78 25.06 -0.86 -2.21
C GLU A 78 24.00 -0.33 -1.24
N ILE A 79 23.28 0.72 -1.65
CA ILE A 79 22.19 1.30 -0.85
C ILE A 79 21.12 0.24 -0.56
N VAL A 80 20.67 -0.50 -1.58
CA VAL A 80 19.62 -1.53 -1.40
C VAL A 80 20.13 -2.70 -0.55
N ALA A 81 21.39 -3.14 -0.75
CA ALA A 81 21.98 -4.19 0.08
C ALA A 81 22.03 -3.78 1.57
N ASN A 82 22.51 -2.56 1.86
CA ASN A 82 22.49 -2.02 3.23
C ASN A 82 21.08 -1.93 3.79
N ARG A 83 20.10 -1.43 3.01
CA ARG A 83 18.69 -1.37 3.45
C ARG A 83 18.15 -2.74 3.86
N VAL A 84 18.45 -3.79 3.09
CA VAL A 84 18.00 -5.15 3.42
C VAL A 84 18.68 -5.67 4.69
N VAL A 85 20.01 -5.57 4.78
CA VAL A 85 20.76 -6.10 5.92
C VAL A 85 20.38 -5.38 7.23
N TRP A 86 20.33 -4.06 7.23
CA TRP A 86 19.98 -3.29 8.43
C TRP A 86 18.49 -3.39 8.78
N SER A 87 17.61 -3.61 7.79
CA SER A 87 16.20 -3.92 8.04
C SER A 87 16.02 -5.26 8.76
N LEU A 88 16.93 -6.24 8.58
CA LEU A 88 16.88 -7.50 9.33
C LEU A 88 16.95 -7.27 10.85
N LEU A 89 17.88 -6.40 11.30
CA LEU A 89 17.99 -6.08 12.72
C LEU A 89 16.73 -5.41 13.25
N PHE A 90 16.14 -4.51 12.46
CA PHE A 90 14.90 -3.85 12.84
C PHE A 90 13.71 -4.84 12.84
N CYS A 91 13.62 -5.74 11.87
CA CYS A 91 12.64 -6.82 11.87
C CYS A 91 12.80 -7.74 13.08
N ALA A 92 14.02 -8.11 13.43
CA ALA A 92 14.29 -8.91 14.62
C ALA A 92 13.83 -8.19 15.90
N LEU A 93 14.07 -6.89 16.02
CA LEU A 93 13.55 -6.07 17.11
C LEU A 93 12.03 -6.06 17.14
N LEU A 94 11.37 -5.80 16.01
CA LEU A 94 9.91 -5.80 15.91
C LEU A 94 9.29 -7.15 16.28
N ILE A 95 9.84 -8.25 15.76
CA ILE A 95 9.39 -9.61 16.07
C ILE A 95 9.53 -9.90 17.57
N THR A 96 10.63 -9.44 18.19
CA THR A 96 10.88 -9.60 19.62
C THR A 96 9.86 -8.80 20.44
N VAL A 97 9.66 -7.52 20.11
CA VAL A 97 8.70 -6.64 20.80
C VAL A 97 7.27 -7.13 20.66
N THR A 98 6.89 -7.58 19.47
CA THR A 98 5.55 -8.14 19.18
C THR A 98 5.40 -9.60 19.63
N ARG A 99 6.46 -10.23 20.13
CA ARG A 99 6.52 -11.65 20.52
C ARG A 99 6.07 -12.60 19.40
N SER A 100 6.36 -12.25 18.14
CA SER A 100 5.86 -12.95 16.95
C SER A 100 6.81 -14.02 16.41
N TRP A 101 7.83 -14.47 17.16
CA TRP A 101 8.79 -15.50 16.74
C TRP A 101 8.11 -16.80 16.30
N GLY A 102 7.04 -17.22 17.01
CA GLY A 102 6.26 -18.40 16.63
C GLY A 102 5.51 -18.23 15.31
N ALA A 103 5.02 -17.02 15.00
CA ALA A 103 4.39 -16.73 13.71
C ALA A 103 5.42 -16.75 12.57
N LEU A 104 6.60 -16.16 12.79
CA LEU A 104 7.72 -16.19 11.85
C LEU A 104 8.15 -17.63 11.55
N ALA A 105 8.35 -18.46 12.58
CA ALA A 105 8.75 -19.85 12.41
C ALA A 105 7.72 -20.66 11.61
N ARG A 106 6.42 -20.44 11.86
CA ARG A 106 5.34 -21.07 11.07
C ARG A 106 5.35 -20.62 9.61
N ALA A 107 5.50 -19.31 9.36
CA ALA A 107 5.53 -18.76 8.02
C ALA A 107 6.73 -19.28 7.20
N LEU A 108 7.90 -19.47 7.83
CA LEU A 108 9.09 -20.05 7.21
C LEU A 108 8.96 -21.55 6.91
N ARG A 109 8.19 -22.29 7.72
CA ARG A 109 7.96 -23.74 7.53
C ARG A 109 6.84 -24.04 6.54
N ASP A 110 5.85 -23.16 6.39
CA ASP A 110 4.78 -23.32 5.41
C ASP A 110 5.31 -22.98 4.01
N ARG A 111 5.55 -24.03 3.20
CA ARG A 111 6.10 -23.89 1.84
C ARG A 111 5.27 -22.98 0.94
N SER A 112 3.94 -22.97 1.09
CA SER A 112 3.04 -22.12 0.29
C SER A 112 3.19 -20.65 0.68
N VAL A 113 3.22 -20.36 1.97
CA VAL A 113 3.42 -19.00 2.51
C VAL A 113 4.83 -18.51 2.17
N PHE A 114 5.85 -19.31 2.47
CA PHE A 114 7.24 -18.97 2.19
C PHE A 114 7.48 -18.71 0.70
N GLY A 115 7.05 -19.60 -0.19
CA GLY A 115 7.20 -19.41 -1.64
C GLY A 115 6.49 -18.16 -2.16
N THR A 116 5.29 -17.87 -1.63
CA THR A 116 4.55 -16.65 -2.00
C THR A 116 5.29 -15.40 -1.52
N LEU A 117 5.82 -15.41 -0.30
CA LEU A 117 6.60 -14.28 0.24
C LEU A 117 7.98 -14.15 -0.40
N ALA A 118 8.59 -15.24 -0.84
CA ALA A 118 9.83 -15.20 -1.61
C ALA A 118 9.63 -14.50 -2.97
N VAL A 119 8.53 -14.80 -3.68
CA VAL A 119 8.16 -14.05 -4.89
C VAL A 119 7.92 -12.58 -4.59
N ALA A 120 7.21 -12.26 -3.50
CA ALA A 120 7.00 -10.88 -3.07
C ALA A 120 8.34 -10.17 -2.78
N ALA A 121 9.27 -10.85 -2.10
CA ALA A 121 10.60 -10.33 -1.79
C ALA A 121 11.39 -10.00 -3.06
N LEU A 122 11.39 -10.86 -4.06
CA LEU A 122 12.07 -10.59 -5.34
C LEU A 122 11.43 -9.40 -6.08
N LEU A 123 10.11 -9.33 -6.13
CA LEU A 123 9.40 -8.22 -6.77
C LEU A 123 9.71 -6.88 -6.10
N ILE A 124 9.71 -6.83 -4.76
CA ILE A 124 10.04 -5.60 -4.04
C ILE A 124 11.53 -5.25 -4.13
N ALA A 125 12.42 -6.23 -4.22
CA ALA A 125 13.85 -6.00 -4.45
C ALA A 125 14.10 -5.36 -5.83
N VAL A 126 13.46 -5.86 -6.89
CA VAL A 126 13.50 -5.23 -8.22
C VAL A 126 12.97 -3.80 -8.16
N ASN A 127 11.85 -3.59 -7.46
CA ASN A 127 11.28 -2.25 -7.29
C ASN A 127 12.26 -1.31 -6.58
N TRP A 128 12.82 -1.72 -5.44
CA TRP A 128 13.76 -0.88 -4.68
C TRP A 128 15.03 -0.58 -5.46
N LEU A 129 15.58 -1.58 -6.14
CA LEU A 129 16.79 -1.39 -6.94
C LEU A 129 16.55 -0.40 -8.09
N THR A 130 15.45 -0.60 -8.83
CA THR A 130 15.07 0.30 -9.94
C THR A 130 14.80 1.72 -9.45
N TYR A 131 14.10 1.87 -8.32
CA TYR A 131 13.82 3.18 -7.73
C TYR A 131 15.10 3.89 -7.29
N THR A 132 15.95 3.19 -6.52
CA THR A 132 17.21 3.76 -6.06
C THR A 132 18.10 4.12 -7.24
N TYR A 133 18.17 3.26 -8.26
CA TYR A 133 18.88 3.54 -9.49
C TYR A 133 18.36 4.81 -10.17
N GLY A 134 17.05 4.93 -10.37
CA GLY A 134 16.44 6.11 -10.98
C GLY A 134 16.78 7.40 -10.24
N VAL A 135 16.74 7.38 -8.91
CA VAL A 135 17.08 8.56 -8.09
C VAL A 135 18.57 8.89 -8.16
N THR A 136 19.45 7.89 -8.01
CA THR A 136 20.91 8.11 -7.96
C THR A 136 21.52 8.44 -9.33
N THR A 137 20.78 8.20 -10.42
CA THR A 137 21.22 8.50 -11.79
C THR A 137 20.52 9.73 -12.41
N GLY A 138 19.82 10.54 -11.57
CA GLY A 138 19.14 11.75 -12.04
C GLY A 138 17.92 11.49 -12.91
N GLN A 139 17.17 10.43 -12.61
CA GLN A 139 15.94 10.02 -13.30
C GLN A 139 14.78 9.88 -12.29
N ALA A 140 14.76 10.73 -11.24
CA ALA A 140 13.75 10.70 -10.18
C ALA A 140 12.36 11.08 -10.70
N VAL A 141 12.27 11.95 -11.73
CA VAL A 141 11.01 12.25 -12.44
C VAL A 141 10.41 10.98 -13.03
N GLU A 142 11.20 10.18 -13.76
CA GLU A 142 10.73 8.93 -14.36
C GLU A 142 10.38 7.89 -13.27
N ALA A 143 11.14 7.85 -12.18
CA ALA A 143 10.84 6.98 -11.05
C ALA A 143 9.50 7.35 -10.37
N SER A 144 9.21 8.64 -10.17
CA SER A 144 7.93 9.11 -9.63
C SER A 144 6.75 8.73 -10.53
N LEU A 145 6.94 8.81 -11.85
CA LEU A 145 5.94 8.40 -12.84
C LEU A 145 5.50 6.95 -12.66
N GLY A 146 6.43 6.05 -12.35
CA GLY A 146 6.13 4.63 -12.13
C GLY A 146 5.11 4.43 -11.01
N TYR A 147 5.22 5.17 -9.92
CA TYR A 147 4.26 5.10 -8.82
C TYR A 147 2.93 5.79 -9.15
N PHE A 148 2.90 6.79 -10.01
CA PHE A 148 1.65 7.33 -10.54
C PHE A 148 0.93 6.33 -11.45
N ILE A 149 1.64 5.55 -12.25
CA ILE A 149 1.06 4.53 -13.14
C ILE A 149 0.58 3.30 -12.37
N ASN A 150 1.13 3.00 -11.20
CA ASN A 150 0.85 1.79 -10.42
C ASN A 150 -0.66 1.48 -10.21
N PRO A 151 -1.57 2.45 -9.90
CA PRO A 151 -2.99 2.15 -9.80
C PRO A 151 -3.61 1.62 -11.11
N LEU A 152 -3.13 2.08 -12.26
CA LEU A 152 -3.58 1.58 -13.57
C LEU A 152 -3.12 0.13 -13.79
N VAL A 153 -1.87 -0.18 -13.44
CA VAL A 153 -1.35 -1.56 -13.45
C VAL A 153 -2.15 -2.46 -12.51
N SER A 154 -2.52 -1.96 -11.32
CA SER A 154 -3.35 -2.72 -10.37
C SER A 154 -4.72 -3.06 -10.95
N VAL A 155 -5.34 -2.14 -11.70
CA VAL A 155 -6.60 -2.39 -12.43
C VAL A 155 -6.39 -3.45 -13.52
N LEU A 156 -5.32 -3.34 -14.32
CA LEU A 156 -4.99 -4.34 -15.34
C LEU A 156 -4.78 -5.74 -14.75
N LEU A 157 -4.08 -5.84 -13.63
CA LEU A 157 -3.89 -7.12 -12.91
C LEU A 157 -5.23 -7.69 -12.42
N GLY A 158 -6.16 -6.84 -11.98
CA GLY A 158 -7.53 -7.23 -11.64
C GLY A 158 -8.23 -7.93 -12.81
N VAL A 159 -8.10 -7.37 -14.02
CA VAL A 159 -8.70 -7.95 -15.24
C VAL A 159 -8.01 -9.25 -15.66
N PHE A 160 -6.71 -9.20 -15.89
CA PHE A 160 -6.00 -10.31 -16.51
C PHE A 160 -5.83 -11.50 -15.57
N VAL A 161 -5.63 -11.25 -14.27
CA VAL A 161 -5.34 -12.30 -13.28
C VAL A 161 -6.58 -12.71 -12.49
N LEU A 162 -7.42 -11.75 -12.08
CA LEU A 162 -8.65 -12.04 -11.31
C LEU A 162 -9.89 -12.18 -12.20
N LYS A 163 -9.76 -11.91 -13.51
CA LYS A 163 -10.87 -11.91 -14.48
C LYS A 163 -12.02 -10.98 -14.08
N GLU A 164 -11.71 -9.89 -13.39
CA GLU A 164 -12.68 -8.88 -13.00
C GLU A 164 -13.17 -8.11 -14.22
N LYS A 165 -14.49 -7.80 -14.26
CA LYS A 165 -15.05 -6.97 -15.32
C LYS A 165 -14.80 -5.50 -15.02
N LEU A 166 -14.11 -4.80 -15.92
CA LEU A 166 -13.89 -3.36 -15.78
C LEU A 166 -15.18 -2.58 -16.03
N ARG A 167 -15.32 -1.53 -15.24
CA ARG A 167 -16.31 -0.49 -15.48
C ARG A 167 -15.85 0.43 -16.62
N PRO A 168 -16.79 1.13 -17.33
CA PRO A 168 -16.43 1.99 -18.45
C PRO A 168 -15.37 3.06 -18.09
N LEU A 169 -15.46 3.67 -16.90
CA LEU A 169 -14.48 4.66 -16.44
C LEU A 169 -13.09 4.05 -16.20
N GLN A 170 -13.00 2.80 -15.77
CA GLN A 170 -11.72 2.11 -15.61
C GLN A 170 -11.09 1.80 -16.97
N TRP A 171 -11.89 1.39 -17.98
CA TRP A 171 -11.42 1.24 -19.36
C TRP A 171 -10.90 2.56 -19.93
N ALA A 172 -11.64 3.67 -19.71
CA ALA A 172 -11.18 4.99 -20.12
C ALA A 172 -9.85 5.37 -19.46
N ALA A 173 -9.73 5.18 -18.14
CA ALA A 173 -8.49 5.48 -17.42
C ALA A 173 -7.30 4.65 -17.94
N VAL A 174 -7.49 3.35 -18.19
CA VAL A 174 -6.47 2.48 -18.75
C VAL A 174 -6.06 2.93 -20.16
N ALA A 175 -7.03 3.23 -21.03
CA ALA A 175 -6.76 3.71 -22.39
C ALA A 175 -5.96 5.04 -22.37
N ILE A 176 -6.36 6.01 -21.52
CA ILE A 176 -5.63 7.27 -21.33
C ILE A 176 -4.21 6.98 -20.80
N GLY A 177 -4.04 6.03 -19.88
CA GLY A 177 -2.73 5.62 -19.37
C GLY A 177 -1.82 5.05 -20.46
N PHE A 178 -2.34 4.25 -21.38
CA PHE A 178 -1.57 3.77 -22.54
C PHE A 178 -1.14 4.91 -23.48
N ILE A 179 -2.04 5.87 -23.73
CA ILE A 179 -1.73 7.07 -24.53
C ILE A 179 -0.59 7.84 -23.84
N ALA A 180 -0.67 8.02 -22.51
CA ALA A 180 0.38 8.71 -21.75
C ALA A 180 1.74 8.03 -21.88
N VAL A 181 1.80 6.69 -21.76
CA VAL A 181 3.04 5.93 -21.97
C VAL A 181 3.56 6.11 -23.40
N GLY A 182 2.69 6.14 -24.41
CA GLY A 182 3.06 6.41 -25.80
C GLY A 182 3.67 7.81 -25.99
N VAL A 183 3.03 8.85 -25.45
CA VAL A 183 3.53 10.24 -25.48
C VAL A 183 4.89 10.32 -24.78
N LEU A 184 5.04 9.73 -23.62
CA LEU A 184 6.30 9.74 -22.88
C LEU A 184 7.40 8.94 -23.60
N THR A 185 7.07 7.80 -24.20
CA THR A 185 8.01 7.02 -25.00
C THR A 185 8.54 7.86 -26.17
N TYR A 186 7.67 8.59 -26.85
CA TYR A 186 8.08 9.52 -27.91
C TYR A 186 8.98 10.63 -27.35
N SER A 187 8.59 11.27 -26.25
CA SER A 187 9.33 12.36 -25.63
C SER A 187 10.70 11.96 -25.07
N TYR A 188 10.82 10.77 -24.50
CA TYR A 188 12.11 10.24 -24.01
C TYR A 188 13.00 9.66 -25.13
N GLY A 189 12.45 9.44 -26.33
CA GLY A 189 13.13 8.72 -27.42
C GLY A 189 13.39 7.23 -27.10
N LYS A 190 12.88 6.75 -25.97
CA LYS A 190 12.99 5.36 -25.49
C LYS A 190 11.81 5.03 -24.59
N LEU A 191 11.52 3.75 -24.47
CA LEU A 191 10.50 3.28 -23.51
C LEU A 191 10.89 3.74 -22.09
N PRO A 192 9.95 4.32 -21.28
CA PRO A 192 10.20 4.73 -19.89
C PRO A 192 10.28 3.48 -18.99
N TRP A 193 11.39 2.74 -19.12
CA TRP A 193 11.55 1.42 -18.51
C TRP A 193 11.59 1.48 -16.99
N ILE A 194 12.15 2.55 -16.40
CA ILE A 194 12.16 2.75 -14.93
C ILE A 194 10.72 2.84 -14.44
N ALA A 195 9.91 3.71 -15.04
CA ALA A 195 8.51 3.89 -14.65
C ALA A 195 7.72 2.60 -14.80
N LEU A 196 7.87 1.90 -15.92
CA LEU A 196 7.16 0.64 -16.17
C LEU A 196 7.61 -0.46 -15.21
N THR A 197 8.92 -0.63 -14.98
CA THR A 197 9.43 -1.62 -14.03
C THR A 197 8.90 -1.36 -12.63
N LEU A 198 8.88 -0.09 -12.18
CA LEU A 198 8.33 0.29 -10.87
C LEU A 198 6.84 0.00 -10.78
N ALA A 199 6.06 0.37 -11.80
CA ALA A 199 4.61 0.17 -11.82
C ALA A 199 4.25 -1.33 -11.79
N PHE A 200 4.91 -2.16 -12.62
CA PHE A 200 4.61 -3.59 -12.68
C PHE A 200 5.15 -4.35 -11.47
N SER A 201 6.38 -4.09 -11.03
CA SER A 201 6.96 -4.78 -9.88
C SER A 201 6.16 -4.50 -8.61
N PHE A 202 5.76 -3.25 -8.37
CA PHE A 202 4.97 -2.89 -7.20
C PHE A 202 3.51 -3.35 -7.32
N GLY A 203 2.90 -3.28 -8.51
CA GLY A 203 1.57 -3.81 -8.75
C GLY A 203 1.48 -5.32 -8.51
N LEU A 204 2.43 -6.09 -9.06
CA LEU A 204 2.54 -7.54 -8.84
C LEU A 204 2.84 -7.86 -7.37
N TYR A 205 3.74 -7.11 -6.73
CA TYR A 205 4.00 -7.22 -5.30
C TYR A 205 2.72 -7.07 -4.48
N GLY A 206 1.94 -6.00 -4.72
CA GLY A 206 0.67 -5.76 -4.05
C GLY A 206 -0.34 -6.89 -4.28
N PHE A 207 -0.40 -7.44 -5.48
CA PHE A 207 -1.24 -8.59 -5.82
C PHE A 207 -0.83 -9.86 -5.05
N VAL A 208 0.47 -10.17 -4.98
CA VAL A 208 1.01 -11.31 -4.22
C VAL A 208 0.74 -11.14 -2.72
N LYS A 209 0.95 -9.93 -2.19
CA LYS A 209 0.66 -9.58 -0.79
C LYS A 209 -0.82 -9.74 -0.44
N LYS A 210 -1.74 -9.40 -1.35
CA LYS A 210 -3.18 -9.59 -1.14
C LYS A 210 -3.53 -11.08 -0.95
N ARG A 211 -2.84 -11.99 -1.63
CA ARG A 211 -3.08 -13.45 -1.49
C ARG A 211 -2.61 -14.01 -0.15
N VAL A 212 -1.50 -13.51 0.38
CA VAL A 212 -0.90 -14.01 1.63
C VAL A 212 -1.39 -13.27 2.88
N GLY A 213 -1.87 -12.04 2.72
CA GLY A 213 -2.30 -11.16 3.82
C GLY A 213 -3.28 -11.78 4.83
N PRO A 214 -4.26 -12.62 4.42
CA PRO A 214 -5.14 -13.31 5.38
C PRO A 214 -4.43 -14.35 6.25
N LYS A 215 -3.25 -14.83 5.85
CA LYS A 215 -2.51 -15.89 6.53
C LYS A 215 -1.38 -15.37 7.43
N VAL A 216 -0.87 -14.17 7.15
CA VAL A 216 0.35 -13.65 7.79
C VAL A 216 0.20 -12.16 8.07
N ASP A 217 0.52 -11.74 9.30
CA ASP A 217 0.55 -10.33 9.67
C ASP A 217 1.69 -9.55 8.95
N ALA A 218 1.58 -8.22 8.98
CA ALA A 218 2.49 -7.36 8.22
C ALA A 218 3.96 -7.45 8.70
N VAL A 219 4.18 -7.60 10.02
CA VAL A 219 5.54 -7.67 10.60
C VAL A 219 6.18 -9.00 10.22
N THR A 220 5.47 -10.11 10.40
CA THR A 220 5.94 -11.45 10.01
C THR A 220 6.21 -11.52 8.50
N SER A 221 5.31 -10.96 7.67
CA SER A 221 5.48 -10.92 6.22
C SER A 221 6.74 -10.16 5.80
N LEU A 222 6.96 -8.96 6.35
CA LEU A 222 8.16 -8.17 6.09
C LEU A 222 9.42 -8.92 6.54
N SER A 223 9.37 -9.56 7.70
CA SER A 223 10.53 -10.32 8.23
C SER A 223 10.91 -11.50 7.34
N VAL A 224 9.93 -12.26 6.82
CA VAL A 224 10.20 -13.35 5.86
C VAL A 224 10.80 -12.81 4.56
N GLU A 225 10.23 -11.72 4.01
CA GLU A 225 10.75 -11.08 2.80
C GLU A 225 12.21 -10.61 3.01
N THR A 226 12.50 -10.00 4.16
CA THR A 226 13.86 -9.57 4.51
C THR A 226 14.80 -10.77 4.63
N VAL A 227 14.41 -11.85 5.33
CA VAL A 227 15.21 -13.08 5.45
C VAL A 227 15.54 -13.68 4.08
N VAL A 228 14.59 -13.67 3.14
CA VAL A 228 14.82 -14.15 1.77
C VAL A 228 15.87 -13.32 1.03
N LEU A 229 15.87 -12.00 1.24
CA LEU A 229 16.77 -11.08 0.54
C LEU A 229 18.16 -10.99 1.17
N VAL A 230 18.30 -11.27 2.47
CA VAL A 230 19.57 -11.12 3.20
C VAL A 230 20.73 -11.87 2.58
N PRO A 231 20.62 -13.13 2.12
CA PRO A 231 21.74 -13.82 1.49
C PRO A 231 22.28 -13.09 0.26
N PHE A 232 21.40 -12.55 -0.58
CA PHE A 232 21.78 -11.78 -1.77
C PHE A 232 22.41 -10.44 -1.38
N ALA A 233 21.82 -9.74 -0.40
CA ALA A 233 22.33 -8.47 0.08
C ALA A 233 23.71 -8.63 0.77
N ALA A 234 23.87 -9.66 1.59
CA ALA A 234 25.16 -9.96 2.25
C ALA A 234 26.23 -10.34 1.23
N ALA A 235 25.91 -11.19 0.25
CA ALA A 235 26.84 -11.53 -0.83
C ALA A 235 27.26 -10.29 -1.63
N THR A 236 26.31 -9.39 -1.91
CA THR A 236 26.59 -8.10 -2.56
C THR A 236 27.54 -7.24 -1.73
N MET A 237 27.29 -7.09 -0.44
CA MET A 237 28.16 -6.31 0.44
C MET A 237 29.56 -6.89 0.53
N ILE A 238 29.68 -8.23 0.63
CA ILE A 238 30.98 -8.91 0.63
C ILE A 238 31.71 -8.70 -0.70
N TYR A 239 31.01 -8.81 -1.81
CA TYR A 239 31.57 -8.57 -3.14
C TYR A 239 32.09 -7.15 -3.29
N LEU A 240 31.31 -6.12 -2.90
CA LEU A 240 31.73 -4.71 -2.98
C LEU A 240 32.92 -4.42 -2.08
N ALA A 241 32.96 -5.01 -0.89
CA ALA A 241 34.08 -4.90 0.03
C ALA A 241 35.35 -5.54 -0.55
N ALA A 242 35.25 -6.75 -1.11
CA ALA A 242 36.38 -7.44 -1.74
C ALA A 242 36.89 -6.72 -2.99
N ALA A 243 35.97 -6.09 -3.76
CA ALA A 243 36.32 -5.27 -4.95
C ALA A 243 36.89 -3.88 -4.56
N GLY A 244 36.90 -3.50 -3.28
CA GLY A 244 37.36 -2.18 -2.83
C GLY A 244 36.44 -1.02 -3.23
N THR A 245 35.20 -1.32 -3.65
CA THR A 245 34.21 -0.32 -4.12
C THR A 245 33.15 0.00 -3.08
N ALA A 246 33.15 -0.67 -1.92
CA ALA A 246 32.20 -0.40 -0.83
C ALA A 246 32.45 0.98 -0.22
N THR A 247 31.39 1.80 -0.18
CA THR A 247 31.46 3.13 0.45
C THR A 247 31.22 3.08 1.95
N LEU A 248 30.60 2.00 2.46
CA LEU A 248 30.25 1.81 3.86
C LEU A 248 31.42 2.06 4.83
N THR A 249 32.63 1.66 4.44
CA THR A 249 33.84 1.77 5.29
C THR A 249 34.83 2.79 4.79
N THR A 250 34.72 3.29 3.55
CA THR A 250 35.70 4.16 2.93
C THR A 250 35.38 5.66 3.01
N GLN A 251 34.09 6.01 3.25
CA GLN A 251 33.63 7.41 3.28
C GLN A 251 33.54 8.02 4.68
N GLY A 252 34.10 7.32 5.69
CA GLY A 252 34.15 7.78 7.06
C GLY A 252 32.93 7.50 7.93
N PRO A 253 32.99 7.83 9.23
CA PRO A 253 31.97 7.42 10.21
C PRO A 253 30.57 7.97 9.92
N GLY A 254 30.47 9.20 9.42
CA GLY A 254 29.17 9.81 9.09
C GLY A 254 28.42 9.02 8.03
N HIS A 255 29.11 8.62 6.96
CA HIS A 255 28.51 7.83 5.88
C HIS A 255 28.11 6.42 6.35
N PHE A 256 28.93 5.81 7.21
CA PHE A 256 28.59 4.53 7.87
C PHE A 256 27.25 4.60 8.62
N TRP A 257 27.08 5.62 9.47
CA TRP A 257 25.85 5.79 10.24
C TRP A 257 24.64 6.12 9.34
N LEU A 258 24.85 6.86 8.26
CA LEU A 258 23.81 7.11 7.27
C LEU A 258 23.37 5.80 6.60
N LEU A 259 24.28 4.97 6.11
CA LEU A 259 23.93 3.67 5.51
C LEU A 259 23.26 2.73 6.52
N LEU A 260 23.74 2.70 7.77
CA LEU A 260 23.13 1.91 8.85
C LEU A 260 21.71 2.36 9.16
N SER A 261 21.42 3.67 9.12
CA SER A 261 20.09 4.21 9.35
C SER A 261 19.05 3.78 8.29
N SER A 262 19.51 3.23 7.16
CA SER A 262 18.64 2.77 6.07
C SER A 262 17.63 1.70 6.48
N GLY A 263 17.98 0.86 7.47
CA GLY A 263 17.06 -0.10 8.07
C GLY A 263 15.87 0.57 8.73
N VAL A 264 16.12 1.59 9.55
CA VAL A 264 15.09 2.37 10.26
C VAL A 264 14.22 3.13 9.26
N ILE A 265 14.86 3.81 8.30
CA ILE A 265 14.17 4.61 7.25
C ILE A 265 13.30 3.72 6.35
N THR A 266 13.64 2.46 6.18
CA THR A 266 12.82 1.48 5.48
C THR A 266 11.63 1.01 6.33
N ALA A 267 11.86 0.76 7.62
CA ALA A 267 10.87 0.08 8.46
C ALA A 267 9.86 1.05 9.11
N VAL A 268 10.27 2.26 9.49
CA VAL A 268 9.37 3.24 10.15
C VAL A 268 8.15 3.59 9.28
N PRO A 269 8.30 3.90 7.98
CA PRO A 269 7.13 4.15 7.13
C PRO A 269 6.19 2.95 7.03
N LEU A 270 6.73 1.72 7.04
CA LEU A 270 5.93 0.49 7.00
C LEU A 270 5.12 0.30 8.29
N VAL A 271 5.67 0.64 9.45
CA VAL A 271 4.95 0.64 10.73
C VAL A 271 3.83 1.68 10.71
N PHE A 272 4.12 2.88 10.25
CA PHE A 272 3.13 3.95 10.11
C PHE A 272 2.02 3.57 9.13
N PHE A 273 2.38 3.00 7.98
CA PHE A 273 1.41 2.48 7.02
C PHE A 273 0.52 1.39 7.64
N GLY A 274 1.10 0.44 8.36
CA GLY A 274 0.35 -0.59 9.07
C GLY A 274 -0.60 -0.02 10.12
N ALA A 275 -0.21 1.05 10.82
CA ALA A 275 -1.05 1.76 11.78
C ALA A 275 -2.20 2.51 11.09
N ALA A 276 -1.93 3.14 9.94
CA ALA A 276 -2.95 3.81 9.12
C ALA A 276 -3.95 2.80 8.53
N ALA A 277 -3.46 1.69 7.96
CA ALA A 277 -4.27 0.67 7.32
C ALA A 277 -5.30 0.01 8.26
N ARG A 278 -4.99 -0.08 9.55
CA ARG A 278 -5.93 -0.59 10.56
C ARG A 278 -7.03 0.40 10.92
N ARG A 279 -6.84 1.69 10.67
CA ARG A 279 -7.73 2.79 11.12
C ARG A 279 -8.51 3.42 9.99
N LEU A 280 -8.01 3.33 8.76
CA LEU A 280 -8.57 4.05 7.62
C LEU A 280 -9.26 3.10 6.64
N PRO A 281 -10.33 3.55 5.98
CA PRO A 281 -10.89 2.85 4.83
C PRO A 281 -9.86 2.77 3.69
N MET A 282 -9.88 1.67 2.93
CA MET A 282 -8.99 1.47 1.77
C MET A 282 -9.04 2.62 0.76
N THR A 283 -10.21 3.26 0.59
CA THR A 283 -10.37 4.44 -0.27
C THR A 283 -9.50 5.62 0.20
N THR A 284 -9.45 5.86 1.51
CA THR A 284 -8.62 6.94 2.08
C THR A 284 -7.13 6.64 1.92
N ILE A 285 -6.73 5.40 2.15
CA ILE A 285 -5.34 4.95 1.93
C ILE A 285 -4.97 5.09 0.46
N GLY A 286 -5.89 4.69 -0.46
CA GLY A 286 -5.69 4.83 -1.89
C GLY A 286 -5.56 6.28 -2.37
N LEU A 287 -6.13 7.25 -1.66
CA LEU A 287 -5.91 8.67 -1.94
C LEU A 287 -4.59 9.18 -1.34
N LEU A 288 -4.28 8.79 -0.10
CA LEU A 288 -3.05 9.18 0.57
C LEU A 288 -1.79 8.68 -0.15
N GLN A 289 -1.88 7.52 -0.83
CA GLN A 289 -0.72 6.96 -1.55
C GLN A 289 -0.16 7.88 -2.65
N TYR A 290 -0.98 8.79 -3.21
CA TYR A 290 -0.50 9.74 -4.21
C TYR A 290 0.42 10.83 -3.62
N ALA A 291 0.42 11.01 -2.30
CA ALA A 291 1.28 12.00 -1.66
C ALA A 291 2.78 11.68 -1.86
N ALA A 292 3.17 10.41 -1.82
CA ALA A 292 4.57 10.02 -2.02
C ALA A 292 5.08 10.35 -3.43
N PRO A 293 4.49 9.88 -4.54
CA PRO A 293 4.99 10.20 -5.88
C PRO A 293 4.86 11.69 -6.22
N LEU A 294 3.87 12.38 -5.65
CA LEU A 294 3.77 13.84 -5.82
C LEU A 294 4.95 14.55 -5.17
N LEU A 295 5.30 14.19 -3.93
CA LEU A 295 6.44 14.76 -3.23
C LEU A 295 7.76 14.41 -3.93
N GLN A 296 7.93 13.17 -4.39
CA GLN A 296 9.09 12.73 -5.17
C GLN A 296 9.24 13.52 -6.48
N PHE A 297 8.13 13.75 -7.19
CA PHE A 297 8.10 14.57 -8.40
C PHE A 297 8.50 16.01 -8.12
N VAL A 298 7.96 16.60 -7.06
CA VAL A 298 8.32 17.98 -6.65
C VAL A 298 9.80 18.06 -6.28
N LEU A 299 10.33 17.09 -5.54
CA LEU A 299 11.77 17.04 -5.20
C LEU A 299 12.65 16.87 -6.44
N ALA A 300 12.24 16.04 -7.40
CA ALA A 300 12.97 15.88 -8.65
C ALA A 300 13.11 17.21 -9.42
N LEU A 301 12.05 18.01 -9.46
CA LEU A 301 12.05 19.30 -10.13
C LEU A 301 12.77 20.40 -9.36
N LEU A 302 12.44 20.56 -8.06
CA LEU A 302 12.88 21.72 -7.28
C LEU A 302 14.26 21.53 -6.64
N VAL A 303 14.55 20.30 -6.18
CA VAL A 303 15.80 20.01 -5.47
C VAL A 303 16.84 19.44 -6.43
N PHE A 304 16.50 18.43 -7.21
CA PHE A 304 17.42 17.79 -8.15
C PHE A 304 17.49 18.53 -9.49
N LYS A 305 16.56 19.48 -9.74
CA LYS A 305 16.52 20.33 -10.93
C LYS A 305 16.53 19.53 -12.22
N GLU A 306 15.86 18.37 -12.23
CA GLU A 306 15.72 17.55 -13.43
C GLU A 306 14.94 18.32 -14.50
N ALA A 307 15.47 18.32 -15.73
CA ALA A 307 14.87 19.06 -16.83
C ALA A 307 13.55 18.42 -17.28
N MET A 308 12.50 19.24 -17.38
CA MET A 308 11.19 18.87 -17.89
C MET A 308 10.93 19.59 -19.22
N THR A 309 10.97 18.85 -20.31
CA THR A 309 10.55 19.35 -21.64
C THR A 309 9.03 19.49 -21.69
N ALA A 310 8.53 20.31 -22.62
CA ALA A 310 7.08 20.48 -22.82
C ALA A 310 6.35 19.14 -23.06
N ASP A 311 6.96 18.25 -23.85
CA ASP A 311 6.38 16.93 -24.14
C ASP A 311 6.29 16.04 -22.89
N ARG A 312 7.27 16.11 -21.99
CA ARG A 312 7.21 15.40 -20.69
C ARG A 312 6.09 15.95 -19.81
N TRP A 313 5.88 17.27 -19.77
CA TRP A 313 4.75 17.88 -19.08
C TRP A 313 3.41 17.40 -19.63
N ILE A 314 3.28 17.31 -20.97
CA ILE A 314 2.09 16.76 -21.63
C ILE A 314 1.86 15.31 -21.19
N GLY A 315 2.89 14.46 -21.24
CA GLY A 315 2.81 13.07 -20.84
C GLY A 315 2.37 12.89 -19.38
N PHE A 316 2.96 13.64 -18.45
CA PHE A 316 2.54 13.65 -17.04
C PHE A 316 1.11 14.16 -16.86
N GLY A 317 0.72 15.22 -17.57
CA GLY A 317 -0.65 15.75 -17.57
C GLY A 317 -1.67 14.67 -18.00
N VAL A 318 -1.36 13.90 -19.02
CA VAL A 318 -2.22 12.79 -19.48
C VAL A 318 -2.30 11.67 -18.42
N VAL A 319 -1.19 11.33 -17.75
CA VAL A 319 -1.21 10.39 -16.62
C VAL A 319 -2.12 10.91 -15.50
N TRP A 320 -1.99 12.17 -15.12
CA TRP A 320 -2.84 12.76 -14.08
C TRP A 320 -4.32 12.76 -14.45
N VAL A 321 -4.66 12.99 -15.71
CA VAL A 321 -6.05 12.84 -16.20
C VAL A 321 -6.52 11.38 -16.04
N ALA A 322 -5.73 10.39 -16.41
CA ALA A 322 -6.06 8.98 -16.20
C ALA A 322 -6.34 8.68 -14.72
N LEU A 323 -5.49 9.20 -13.82
CA LEU A 323 -5.63 9.02 -12.37
C LEU A 323 -6.87 9.75 -11.81
N LEU A 324 -7.20 10.92 -12.31
CA LEU A 324 -8.43 11.63 -11.94
C LEU A 324 -9.67 10.82 -12.33
N VAL A 325 -9.72 10.29 -13.54
CA VAL A 325 -10.82 9.42 -14.00
C VAL A 325 -10.95 8.19 -13.11
N LEU A 326 -9.83 7.52 -12.79
CA LEU A 326 -9.82 6.35 -11.91
C LEU A 326 -10.26 6.70 -10.48
N THR A 327 -9.79 7.82 -9.95
CA THR A 327 -10.16 8.32 -8.61
C THR A 327 -11.65 8.63 -8.53
N VAL A 328 -12.22 9.29 -9.56
CA VAL A 328 -13.66 9.57 -9.63
C VAL A 328 -14.47 8.27 -9.64
N ASP A 329 -14.05 7.25 -10.40
CA ASP A 329 -14.71 5.94 -10.41
C ASP A 329 -14.67 5.28 -9.03
N MET A 330 -13.52 5.29 -8.36
CA MET A 330 -13.34 4.74 -7.02
C MET A 330 -14.25 5.44 -6.00
N LEU A 331 -14.31 6.78 -6.00
CA LEU A 331 -15.15 7.55 -5.10
C LEU A 331 -16.65 7.33 -5.35
N ARG A 332 -17.06 7.29 -6.61
CA ARG A 332 -18.47 6.99 -7.00
C ARG A 332 -18.90 5.61 -6.50
N THR A 333 -18.02 4.62 -6.64
CA THR A 333 -18.29 3.25 -6.19
C THR A 333 -18.36 3.17 -4.65
N ALA A 334 -17.42 3.80 -3.94
CA ALA A 334 -17.42 3.84 -2.48
C ALA A 334 -18.69 4.50 -1.93
N ARG A 335 -19.18 5.60 -2.56
CA ARG A 335 -20.46 6.24 -2.20
C ARG A 335 -21.66 5.32 -2.43
N LYS A 336 -21.75 4.64 -3.59
CA LYS A 336 -22.83 3.70 -3.88
C LYS A 336 -22.90 2.58 -2.86
N THR A 337 -21.76 1.98 -2.51
CA THR A 337 -21.68 0.89 -1.52
C THR A 337 -22.08 1.36 -0.12
N SER A 338 -21.68 2.58 0.27
CA SER A 338 -22.04 3.15 1.58
C SER A 338 -23.55 3.43 1.70
N VAL A 339 -24.17 3.93 0.63
CA VAL A 339 -25.62 4.18 0.58
C VAL A 339 -26.42 2.87 0.62
N ALA A 340 -25.97 1.85 -0.14
CA ALA A 340 -26.61 0.53 -0.13
C ALA A 340 -26.55 -0.12 1.26
N ARG A 341 -25.41 -0.04 1.97
CA ARG A 341 -25.28 -0.52 3.35
C ARG A 341 -26.21 0.21 4.33
N ARG A 342 -26.39 1.53 4.16
CA ARG A 342 -27.32 2.31 5.01
C ARG A 342 -28.77 1.90 4.78
N ARG A 343 -29.18 1.71 3.51
CA ARG A 343 -30.54 1.26 3.17
C ARG A 343 -30.84 -0.15 3.69
N GLY A 344 -29.90 -1.09 3.55
CA GLY A 344 -30.04 -2.45 4.10
C GLY A 344 -30.16 -2.48 5.61
N LYS A 345 -29.41 -1.61 6.33
CA LYS A 345 -29.56 -1.48 7.80
C LYS A 345 -30.87 -0.81 8.23
N ALA A 346 -31.46 0.05 7.41
CA ALA A 346 -32.74 0.69 7.70
C ALA A 346 -33.91 -0.30 7.52
N SER A 347 -33.86 -1.16 6.49
CA SER A 347 -34.90 -2.16 6.22
C SER A 347 -34.93 -3.31 7.26
N VAL A 348 -33.84 -3.59 7.95
CA VAL A 348 -33.77 -4.61 9.02
C VAL A 348 -34.25 -4.05 10.38
N LYS A 349 -34.39 -2.71 10.50
CA LYS A 349 -34.87 -2.03 11.72
C LYS A 349 -36.36 -1.63 11.71
N SER A 350 -37.07 -1.85 10.63
CA SER A 350 -38.51 -1.70 10.60
C SER A 350 -39.14 -3.04 11.04
N PRO A 351 -39.88 -3.09 12.17
CA PRO A 351 -40.57 -4.30 12.64
C PRO A 351 -41.72 -4.70 11.72
#